data_a713b7f44d68834813c336ad35194714
#
_entry.id   a713b7f44d68834813c336ad35194714
#
_cell.length_a   1.000
_cell.length_b   1.000
_cell.length_c   1.000
_cell.angle_alpha   90.00
_cell.angle_beta   90.00
_cell.angle_gamma   90.00
#
_symmetry.space_group_name_H-M   'P 1'
#
loop_
_entity.id
_entity.type
_entity.pdbx_description
1 polymer ?
#
loop_
_entity_poly.entity_id
_entity_poly.type
_entity_poly.pdbx_seq_one_letter_code
_entity_poly.pdbx_strand_id
1 'polypeptide(L)'
;DWFHWSGITPAISDKAAELTKLACEAAKRHGVTVSVDLNFRKKLWTKEKAQSIMRPLMQYVDVCIGNEEDAELCLGFKPDADVEGGKTDAEGYKGIFTAMAKEFGFKYVISTLRESFSATHNGWKAMIYNGEEFYTSKRYDIDPIIDRVGGGDSFSGGIIHGLLTKATQGEALEFAVAASALKHTING
;
A
#
# COMPACT_ATOMS: atom_id res chain seq x y z
N ASP A 1 -13.97 -8.99 -11.06
CA ASP A 1 -13.82 -9.50 -9.68
C ASP A 1 -12.47 -9.07 -9.10
N TRP A 2 -12.35 -9.05 -7.76
CA TRP A 2 -11.18 -8.56 -7.04
C TRP A 2 -10.87 -9.43 -5.84
N PHE A 3 -9.59 -9.79 -5.69
CA PHE A 3 -9.06 -10.48 -4.52
C PHE A 3 -8.01 -9.60 -3.83
N HIS A 4 -8.23 -9.30 -2.55
CA HIS A 4 -7.30 -8.51 -1.73
C HIS A 4 -6.73 -9.35 -0.58
N TRP A 5 -5.44 -9.19 -0.30
CA TRP A 5 -4.78 -9.81 0.84
C TRP A 5 -3.77 -8.87 1.49
N SER A 6 -3.45 -9.13 2.75
CA SER A 6 -2.47 -8.36 3.52
C SER A 6 -1.20 -9.17 3.75
N GLY A 7 -0.05 -8.52 3.74
CA GLY A 7 1.25 -9.10 4.08
C GLY A 7 1.32 -9.68 5.50
N ILE A 8 0.36 -9.34 6.37
CA ILE A 8 0.19 -10.01 7.68
C ILE A 8 -0.15 -11.49 7.49
N THR A 9 -1.00 -11.83 6.53
CA THR A 9 -1.47 -13.21 6.33
C THR A 9 -0.33 -14.21 6.14
N PRO A 10 0.58 -14.04 5.15
CA PRO A 10 1.70 -14.96 4.98
C PRO A 10 2.73 -14.89 6.11
N ALA A 11 2.74 -13.82 6.92
CA ALA A 11 3.64 -13.67 8.05
C ALA A 11 3.25 -14.53 9.27
N ILE A 12 1.99 -14.97 9.37
CA ILE A 12 1.47 -15.72 10.52
C ILE A 12 2.11 -17.12 10.61
N SER A 13 2.29 -17.81 9.49
CA SER A 13 2.89 -19.14 9.42
C SER A 13 3.27 -19.52 7.99
N ASP A 14 4.12 -20.54 7.85
CA ASP A 14 4.49 -21.08 6.54
C ASP A 14 3.28 -21.65 5.79
N LYS A 15 2.31 -22.26 6.49
CA LYS A 15 1.04 -22.73 5.92
C LYS A 15 0.18 -21.56 5.43
N ALA A 16 0.15 -20.44 6.15
CA ALA A 16 -0.58 -19.26 5.70
C ALA A 16 0.08 -18.64 4.46
N ALA A 17 1.40 -18.66 4.36
CA ALA A 17 2.13 -18.23 3.16
C ALA A 17 1.80 -19.12 1.95
N GLU A 18 1.76 -20.44 2.13
CA GLU A 18 1.36 -21.40 1.09
C GLU A 18 -0.09 -21.17 0.64
N LEU A 19 -1.02 -21.01 1.58
CA LEU A 19 -2.42 -20.72 1.27
C LEU A 19 -2.59 -19.40 0.51
N THR A 20 -1.85 -18.35 0.90
CA THR A 20 -1.85 -17.07 0.19
C THR A 20 -1.40 -17.26 -1.26
N LYS A 21 -0.34 -18.03 -1.49
CA LYS A 21 0.14 -18.35 -2.83
C LYS A 21 -0.94 -19.06 -3.66
N LEU A 22 -1.53 -20.13 -3.11
CA LEU A 22 -2.59 -20.89 -3.79
C LEU A 22 -3.81 -20.01 -4.13
N ALA A 23 -4.19 -19.11 -3.23
CA ALA A 23 -5.30 -18.17 -3.46
C ALA A 23 -4.95 -17.18 -4.59
N CYS A 24 -3.74 -16.62 -4.59
CA CYS A 24 -3.27 -15.74 -5.68
C CYS A 24 -3.24 -16.47 -7.03
N GLU A 25 -2.72 -17.70 -7.07
CA GLU A 25 -2.71 -18.55 -8.28
C GLU A 25 -4.13 -18.82 -8.78
N ALA A 26 -5.06 -19.14 -7.88
CA ALA A 26 -6.46 -19.35 -8.24
C ALA A 26 -7.09 -18.06 -8.79
N ALA A 27 -6.89 -16.93 -8.14
CA ALA A 27 -7.38 -15.63 -8.61
C ALA A 27 -6.87 -15.32 -10.03
N LYS A 28 -5.58 -15.51 -10.30
CA LYS A 28 -5.02 -15.26 -11.64
C LYS A 28 -5.57 -16.22 -12.69
N ARG A 29 -5.77 -17.52 -12.38
CA ARG A 29 -6.40 -18.49 -13.31
C ARG A 29 -7.81 -18.09 -13.71
N HIS A 30 -8.53 -17.39 -12.83
CA HIS A 30 -9.89 -16.93 -13.08
C HIS A 30 -9.98 -15.46 -13.57
N GLY A 31 -8.86 -14.83 -13.90
CA GLY A 31 -8.83 -13.46 -14.39
C GLY A 31 -9.24 -12.41 -13.35
N VAL A 32 -9.13 -12.75 -12.07
CA VAL A 32 -9.45 -11.86 -10.94
C VAL A 32 -8.29 -10.90 -10.71
N THR A 33 -8.58 -9.61 -10.52
CA THR A 33 -7.57 -8.61 -10.13
C THR A 33 -7.10 -8.89 -8.71
N VAL A 34 -5.78 -8.92 -8.51
CA VAL A 34 -5.17 -9.20 -7.21
C VAL A 34 -4.51 -7.95 -6.65
N SER A 35 -4.85 -7.59 -5.42
CA SER A 35 -4.16 -6.52 -4.69
C SER A 35 -3.57 -7.00 -3.37
N VAL A 36 -2.50 -6.32 -2.94
CA VAL A 36 -1.84 -6.55 -1.66
C VAL A 36 -1.65 -5.23 -0.92
N ASP A 37 -1.87 -5.24 0.40
CA ASP A 37 -1.28 -4.28 1.33
C ASP A 37 -0.04 -4.95 1.95
N LEU A 38 1.15 -4.42 1.67
CA LEU A 38 2.43 -5.00 2.11
C LEU A 38 2.53 -5.16 3.62
N ASN A 39 2.06 -4.17 4.37
CA ASN A 39 1.71 -4.21 5.79
C ASN A 39 2.74 -4.98 6.66
N PHE A 40 4.01 -4.60 6.58
CA PHE A 40 5.10 -5.25 7.32
C PHE A 40 4.86 -5.22 8.84
N ARG A 41 5.13 -6.32 9.51
CA ARG A 41 5.03 -6.44 10.97
C ARG A 41 6.29 -7.08 11.54
N LYS A 42 7.20 -6.26 12.06
CA LYS A 42 8.48 -6.71 12.66
C LYS A 42 8.34 -7.74 13.80
N LYS A 43 7.15 -7.84 14.41
CA LYS A 43 6.87 -8.84 15.45
C LYS A 43 6.53 -10.24 14.89
N LEU A 44 6.21 -10.34 13.59
CA LEU A 44 5.83 -11.61 12.96
C LEU A 44 6.98 -12.24 12.19
N TRP A 45 7.85 -11.44 11.57
CA TRP A 45 8.95 -11.95 10.76
C TRP A 45 10.10 -10.94 10.65
N THR A 46 11.27 -11.44 10.21
CA THR A 46 12.42 -10.59 9.87
C THR A 46 12.29 -10.07 8.43
N LYS A 47 13.08 -9.05 8.09
CA LYS A 47 13.18 -8.50 6.73
C LYS A 47 13.53 -9.59 5.70
N GLU A 48 14.50 -10.44 6.01
CA GLU A 48 14.98 -11.50 5.12
C GLU A 48 13.86 -12.52 4.84
N LYS A 49 13.13 -12.95 5.89
CA LYS A 49 11.99 -13.85 5.75
C LYS A 49 10.85 -13.17 4.97
N ALA A 50 10.54 -11.92 5.26
CA ALA A 50 9.54 -11.16 4.53
C ALA A 50 9.86 -11.12 3.03
N GLN A 51 11.07 -10.72 2.66
CA GLN A 51 11.49 -10.65 1.26
C GLN A 51 11.47 -12.01 0.57
N SER A 52 11.92 -13.07 1.23
CA SER A 52 11.94 -14.43 0.65
C SER A 52 10.53 -14.97 0.32
N ILE A 53 9.50 -14.52 1.05
CA ILE A 53 8.11 -14.94 0.86
C ILE A 53 7.36 -13.95 -0.04
N MET A 54 7.47 -12.64 0.22
CA MET A 54 6.68 -11.63 -0.47
C MET A 54 7.10 -11.45 -1.94
N ARG A 55 8.40 -11.38 -2.23
CA ARG A 55 8.87 -11.16 -3.62
C ARG A 55 8.33 -12.19 -4.62
N PRO A 56 8.37 -13.51 -4.34
CA PRO A 56 7.76 -14.50 -5.24
C PRO A 56 6.23 -14.35 -5.42
N LEU A 57 5.52 -13.81 -4.42
CA LEU A 57 4.09 -13.59 -4.51
C LEU A 57 3.71 -12.40 -5.40
N MET A 58 4.63 -11.44 -5.59
CA MET A 58 4.36 -10.23 -6.38
C MET A 58 4.07 -10.53 -7.86
N GLN A 59 4.53 -11.66 -8.42
CA GLN A 59 4.19 -12.07 -9.79
C GLN A 59 2.67 -12.24 -10.02
N TYR A 60 1.89 -12.39 -8.95
CA TYR A 60 0.43 -12.56 -9.02
C TYR A 60 -0.31 -11.25 -8.75
N VAL A 61 0.38 -10.18 -8.34
CA VAL A 61 -0.22 -8.93 -7.88
C VAL A 61 -0.36 -7.95 -9.03
N ASP A 62 -1.54 -7.35 -9.15
CA ASP A 62 -1.81 -6.25 -10.08
C ASP A 62 -1.71 -4.88 -9.40
N VAL A 63 -2.06 -4.79 -8.11
CA VAL A 63 -2.12 -3.54 -7.34
C VAL A 63 -1.37 -3.71 -6.02
N CYS A 64 -0.29 -2.96 -5.85
CA CYS A 64 0.53 -2.96 -4.65
C CYS A 64 0.27 -1.71 -3.81
N ILE A 65 -0.14 -1.91 -2.55
CA ILE A 65 -0.36 -0.86 -1.56
C ILE A 65 0.69 -1.02 -0.47
N GLY A 66 1.35 0.06 -0.07
CA GLY A 66 2.35 0.07 1.00
C GLY A 66 3.12 1.38 1.02
N ASN A 67 3.75 1.70 2.14
CA ASN A 67 4.64 2.85 2.25
C ASN A 67 6.09 2.46 1.87
N GLU A 68 7.01 3.43 1.92
CA GLU A 68 8.42 3.22 1.57
C GLU A 68 9.11 2.22 2.51
N GLU A 69 8.76 2.22 3.81
CA GLU A 69 9.29 1.26 4.78
C GLU A 69 8.82 -0.15 4.44
N ASP A 70 7.54 -0.31 4.09
CA ASP A 70 6.99 -1.60 3.65
C ASP A 70 7.67 -2.07 2.34
N ALA A 71 7.90 -1.17 1.38
CA ALA A 71 8.58 -1.48 0.13
C ALA A 71 10.02 -1.95 0.37
N GLU A 72 10.74 -1.32 1.30
CA GLU A 72 12.08 -1.76 1.68
C GLU A 72 12.05 -3.10 2.40
N LEU A 73 11.22 -3.22 3.43
CA LEU A 73 11.25 -4.39 4.31
C LEU A 73 10.65 -5.64 3.66
N CYS A 74 9.58 -5.50 2.87
CA CYS A 74 8.93 -6.62 2.19
C CYS A 74 9.56 -6.96 0.83
N LEU A 75 10.05 -5.96 0.08
CA LEU A 75 10.46 -6.13 -1.30
C LEU A 75 11.91 -5.74 -1.59
N GLY A 76 12.59 -5.06 -0.67
CA GLY A 76 14.00 -4.72 -0.79
C GLY A 76 14.29 -3.43 -1.59
N PHE A 77 13.26 -2.62 -1.90
CA PHE A 77 13.46 -1.33 -2.55
C PHE A 77 13.85 -0.28 -1.52
N LYS A 78 15.04 0.31 -1.70
CA LYS A 78 15.51 1.40 -0.84
C LYS A 78 15.31 2.73 -1.55
N PRO A 79 14.99 3.80 -0.79
CA PRO A 79 15.10 5.16 -1.32
C PRO A 79 16.52 5.39 -1.87
N ASP A 80 16.65 6.17 -2.95
CA ASP A 80 17.94 6.63 -3.41
C ASP A 80 18.64 7.43 -2.29
N ALA A 81 19.96 7.24 -2.15
CA ALA A 81 20.75 7.83 -1.06
C ALA A 81 20.70 9.37 -0.96
N ASP A 82 20.29 10.05 -2.03
CA ASP A 82 20.12 11.52 -2.07
C ASP A 82 18.86 12.01 -1.32
N VAL A 83 17.96 11.11 -0.91
CA VAL A 83 16.72 11.44 -0.18
C VAL A 83 16.89 11.44 1.34
N GLU A 84 18.05 11.03 1.87
CA GLU A 84 18.35 11.03 3.31
C GLU A 84 18.39 12.44 3.96
N GLY A 85 18.25 13.49 3.18
CA GLY A 85 18.23 14.89 3.63
C GLY A 85 16.94 15.40 4.26
N GLY A 86 16.05 14.52 4.76
CA GLY A 86 14.88 14.93 5.57
C GLY A 86 13.69 15.50 4.78
N LYS A 87 13.71 15.39 3.47
CA LYS A 87 12.53 15.66 2.63
C LYS A 87 11.85 14.34 2.33
N THR A 88 10.79 14.02 3.06
CA THR A 88 9.74 13.06 2.66
C THR A 88 9.01 13.68 1.46
N ASP A 89 9.76 13.91 0.39
CA ASP A 89 9.22 14.54 -0.80
C ASP A 89 8.64 13.47 -1.71
N ALA A 90 7.50 13.77 -2.30
CA ALA A 90 6.83 12.96 -3.32
C ALA A 90 7.80 12.44 -4.42
N GLU A 91 8.87 13.15 -4.70
CA GLU A 91 9.90 12.75 -5.67
C GLU A 91 10.67 11.48 -5.24
N GLY A 92 10.99 11.30 -3.96
CA GLY A 92 11.66 10.10 -3.47
C GLY A 92 10.81 8.83 -3.66
N TYR A 93 9.51 8.94 -3.55
CA TYR A 93 8.58 7.83 -3.81
C TYR A 93 8.48 7.45 -5.30
N LYS A 94 8.64 8.42 -6.20
CA LYS A 94 8.49 8.15 -7.64
C LYS A 94 9.52 7.15 -8.15
N GLY A 95 10.77 7.26 -7.71
CA GLY A 95 11.83 6.32 -8.06
C GLY A 95 11.51 4.89 -7.62
N ILE A 96 11.08 4.72 -6.35
CA ILE A 96 10.69 3.43 -5.79
C ILE A 96 9.50 2.83 -6.54
N PHE A 97 8.43 3.61 -6.78
CA PHE A 97 7.23 3.14 -7.45
C PHE A 97 7.50 2.70 -8.89
N THR A 98 8.31 3.49 -9.60
CA THR A 98 8.73 3.15 -10.97
C THR A 98 9.53 1.85 -10.99
N ALA A 99 10.47 1.67 -10.04
CA ALA A 99 11.27 0.45 -9.93
C ALA A 99 10.39 -0.78 -9.61
N MET A 100 9.46 -0.64 -8.66
CA MET A 100 8.52 -1.71 -8.29
C MET A 100 7.62 -2.12 -9.46
N ALA A 101 7.02 -1.13 -10.14
CA ALA A 101 6.16 -1.39 -11.29
C ALA A 101 6.94 -2.05 -12.44
N LYS A 102 8.16 -1.62 -12.70
CA LYS A 102 9.03 -2.20 -13.73
C LYS A 102 9.44 -3.64 -13.41
N GLU A 103 9.78 -3.94 -12.15
CA GLU A 103 10.25 -5.27 -11.77
C GLU A 103 9.12 -6.30 -11.73
N PHE A 104 7.95 -5.93 -11.17
CA PHE A 104 6.87 -6.88 -10.94
C PHE A 104 5.69 -6.75 -11.90
N GLY A 105 5.66 -5.71 -12.73
CA GLY A 105 4.58 -5.50 -13.70
C GLY A 105 3.27 -5.01 -13.06
N PHE A 106 3.34 -4.32 -11.91
CA PHE A 106 2.14 -3.79 -11.27
C PHE A 106 1.40 -2.80 -12.16
N LYS A 107 0.07 -2.89 -12.21
CA LYS A 107 -0.80 -1.89 -12.84
C LYS A 107 -0.84 -0.61 -12.02
N TYR A 108 -0.84 -0.76 -10.68
CA TYR A 108 -0.83 0.37 -9.76
C TYR A 108 0.11 0.10 -8.59
N VAL A 109 0.88 1.12 -8.23
CA VAL A 109 1.63 1.21 -6.97
C VAL A 109 1.08 2.40 -6.20
N ILE A 110 0.70 2.17 -4.93
CA ILE A 110 -0.09 3.13 -4.15
C ILE A 110 0.50 3.24 -2.74
N SER A 111 0.65 4.46 -2.24
CA SER A 111 1.09 4.70 -0.86
C SER A 111 0.30 5.82 -0.21
N THR A 112 0.03 5.65 1.08
CA THR A 112 -0.36 6.75 1.95
C THR A 112 0.89 7.52 2.38
N LEU A 113 0.79 8.85 2.37
CA LEU A 113 1.86 9.78 2.76
C LEU A 113 1.43 10.50 4.02
N ARG A 114 2.04 10.12 5.16
CA ARG A 114 1.70 10.65 6.47
C ARG A 114 2.73 11.67 6.93
N GLU A 115 2.26 12.85 7.32
CA GLU A 115 3.04 13.84 8.06
C GLU A 115 2.62 13.81 9.53
N SER A 116 3.53 13.44 10.43
CA SER A 116 3.20 13.33 11.86
C SER A 116 3.66 14.60 12.60
N PHE A 117 2.72 15.39 13.11
CA PHE A 117 3.00 16.58 13.90
C PHE A 117 2.96 16.29 15.41
N SER A 118 2.00 15.45 15.83
CA SER A 118 1.88 14.96 17.20
C SER A 118 1.20 13.59 17.24
N ALA A 119 0.99 13.06 18.44
CA ALA A 119 0.25 11.81 18.62
C ALA A 119 -1.20 11.89 18.12
N THR A 120 -1.79 13.08 18.10
CA THR A 120 -3.20 13.30 17.72
C THR A 120 -3.37 14.17 16.48
N HIS A 121 -2.29 14.61 15.84
CA HIS A 121 -2.34 15.52 14.70
C HIS A 121 -1.46 15.01 13.54
N ASN A 122 -2.08 14.71 12.41
CA ASN A 122 -1.39 14.27 11.19
C ASN A 122 -1.88 15.02 9.94
N GLY A 123 -0.95 15.30 9.04
CA GLY A 123 -1.27 15.51 7.63
C GLY A 123 -1.42 14.16 6.92
N TRP A 124 -2.44 14.00 6.11
CA TRP A 124 -2.79 12.74 5.45
C TRP A 124 -3.10 12.97 3.97
N LYS A 125 -2.32 12.34 3.11
CA LYS A 125 -2.50 12.32 1.66
C LYS A 125 -2.04 10.97 1.12
N ALA A 126 -2.18 10.74 -0.18
CA ALA A 126 -1.69 9.52 -0.84
C ALA A 126 -1.21 9.80 -2.26
N MET A 127 -0.47 8.86 -2.80
CA MET A 127 0.01 8.87 -4.18
C MET A 127 -0.30 7.54 -4.85
N ILE A 128 -0.65 7.59 -6.14
CA ILE A 128 -0.83 6.45 -7.02
C ILE A 128 0.02 6.61 -8.29
N TYR A 129 0.61 5.51 -8.73
CA TYR A 129 1.34 5.39 -9.99
C TYR A 129 0.70 4.28 -10.83
N ASN A 130 0.43 4.54 -12.11
CA ASN A 130 -0.22 3.59 -13.02
C ASN A 130 0.73 2.97 -14.07
N GLY A 131 2.04 3.13 -13.87
CA GLY A 131 3.05 2.71 -14.84
C GLY A 131 3.50 3.85 -15.79
N GLU A 132 2.74 4.93 -15.90
CA GLU A 132 3.01 6.08 -16.77
C GLU A 132 2.98 7.40 -15.98
N GLU A 133 1.91 7.64 -15.22
CA GLU A 133 1.63 8.89 -14.54
C GLU A 133 1.50 8.73 -13.03
N PHE A 134 1.93 9.76 -12.30
CA PHE A 134 1.74 9.90 -10.87
C PHE A 134 0.58 10.86 -10.59
N TYR A 135 -0.26 10.48 -9.64
CA TYR A 135 -1.27 11.38 -9.08
C TYR A 135 -1.12 11.43 -7.57
N THR A 136 -1.17 12.63 -6.99
CA THR A 136 -1.15 12.86 -5.54
C THR A 136 -2.47 13.49 -5.13
N SER A 137 -3.10 12.93 -4.11
CA SER A 137 -4.39 13.40 -3.59
C SER A 137 -4.28 14.74 -2.87
N LYS A 138 -5.44 15.33 -2.57
CA LYS A 138 -5.56 16.39 -1.57
C LYS A 138 -4.95 15.93 -0.24
N ARG A 139 -4.43 16.90 0.51
CA ARG A 139 -3.98 16.70 1.88
C ARG A 139 -5.12 17.02 2.84
N TYR A 140 -5.39 16.10 3.75
CA TYR A 140 -6.28 16.28 4.89
C TYR A 140 -5.45 16.61 6.13
N ASP A 141 -5.90 17.57 6.91
CA ASP A 141 -5.37 17.87 8.22
C ASP A 141 -6.29 17.24 9.27
N ILE A 142 -5.79 16.23 9.98
CA ILE A 142 -6.59 15.43 10.91
C ILE A 142 -6.17 15.79 12.33
N ASP A 143 -6.99 16.59 13.01
CA ASP A 143 -6.79 17.05 14.38
C ASP A 143 -8.15 17.28 15.08
N PRO A 144 -8.48 16.56 16.17
CA PRO A 144 -7.71 15.46 16.72
C PRO A 144 -7.97 14.12 16.00
N ILE A 145 -6.97 13.26 16.00
CA ILE A 145 -7.15 11.84 15.67
C ILE A 145 -7.82 11.17 16.88
N ILE A 146 -8.97 10.55 16.65
CA ILE A 146 -9.71 9.79 17.67
C ILE A 146 -9.19 8.35 17.75
N ASP A 147 -9.05 7.69 16.60
CA ASP A 147 -8.52 6.32 16.53
C ASP A 147 -7.75 6.10 15.22
N ARG A 148 -6.56 5.48 15.32
CA ARG A 148 -5.72 5.16 14.16
C ARG A 148 -5.94 3.76 13.61
N VAL A 149 -6.58 2.88 14.41
CA VAL A 149 -6.82 1.48 14.02
C VAL A 149 -7.75 1.43 12.81
N GLY A 150 -7.40 0.65 11.80
CA GLY A 150 -8.19 0.53 10.58
C GLY A 150 -8.05 1.68 9.57
N GLY A 151 -7.20 2.70 9.83
CA GLY A 151 -6.96 3.78 8.86
C GLY A 151 -6.37 3.26 7.54
N GLY A 152 -5.41 2.33 7.58
CA GLY A 152 -4.87 1.65 6.40
C GLY A 152 -5.89 0.75 5.71
N ASP A 153 -6.66 -0.02 6.48
CA ASP A 153 -7.69 -0.90 5.94
C ASP A 153 -8.80 -0.11 5.24
N SER A 154 -9.22 1.03 5.84
CA SER A 154 -10.19 1.96 5.22
C SER A 154 -9.65 2.56 3.93
N PHE A 155 -8.35 2.88 3.88
CA PHE A 155 -7.71 3.34 2.67
C PHE A 155 -7.71 2.24 1.60
N SER A 156 -7.28 1.02 1.95
CA SER A 156 -7.23 -0.12 1.03
C SER A 156 -8.62 -0.49 0.50
N GLY A 157 -9.63 -0.52 1.37
CA GLY A 157 -11.04 -0.71 0.94
C GLY A 157 -11.53 0.42 0.04
N GLY A 158 -11.21 1.66 0.39
CA GLY A 158 -11.56 2.85 -0.38
C GLY A 158 -10.95 2.88 -1.77
N ILE A 159 -9.65 2.53 -1.91
CA ILE A 159 -8.98 2.53 -3.22
C ILE A 159 -9.49 1.40 -4.11
N ILE A 160 -9.76 0.21 -3.55
CA ILE A 160 -10.37 -0.90 -4.29
C ILE A 160 -11.74 -0.49 -4.82
N HIS A 161 -12.59 0.05 -3.95
CA HIS A 161 -13.90 0.57 -4.37
C HIS A 161 -13.76 1.64 -5.46
N GLY A 162 -12.85 2.59 -5.26
CA GLY A 162 -12.59 3.67 -6.22
C GLY A 162 -12.16 3.14 -7.59
N LEU A 163 -11.19 2.24 -7.65
CA LEU A 163 -10.71 1.64 -8.91
C LEU A 163 -11.77 0.82 -9.63
N LEU A 164 -12.78 0.30 -8.90
CA LEU A 164 -13.91 -0.44 -9.49
C LEU A 164 -15.04 0.47 -9.97
N THR A 165 -15.20 1.67 -9.41
CA THR A 165 -16.44 2.46 -9.60
C THR A 165 -16.20 3.89 -10.11
N LYS A 166 -14.98 4.43 -10.01
CA LYS A 166 -14.67 5.80 -10.45
C LYS A 166 -14.15 5.84 -11.88
N ALA A 167 -14.29 6.98 -12.53
CA ALA A 167 -13.87 7.16 -13.91
C ALA A 167 -12.34 7.25 -14.08
N THR A 168 -11.64 7.78 -13.06
CA THR A 168 -10.20 8.00 -13.10
C THR A 168 -9.51 7.49 -11.83
N GLN A 169 -8.21 7.18 -11.95
CA GLN A 169 -7.37 6.82 -10.79
C GLN A 169 -7.27 7.96 -9.77
N GLY A 170 -7.32 9.21 -10.22
CA GLY A 170 -7.32 10.37 -9.34
C GLY A 170 -8.56 10.42 -8.46
N GLU A 171 -9.75 10.23 -9.04
CA GLU A 171 -11.01 10.16 -8.28
C GLU A 171 -11.03 8.97 -7.32
N ALA A 172 -10.48 7.82 -7.73
CA ALA A 172 -10.34 6.65 -6.86
C ALA A 172 -9.46 6.96 -5.66
N LEU A 173 -8.31 7.64 -5.87
CA LEU A 173 -7.39 8.02 -4.81
C LEU A 173 -8.00 9.05 -3.85
N GLU A 174 -8.70 10.07 -4.37
CA GLU A 174 -9.39 11.08 -3.55
C GLU A 174 -10.44 10.43 -2.64
N PHE A 175 -11.22 9.49 -3.17
CA PHE A 175 -12.18 8.73 -2.38
C PHE A 175 -11.52 7.93 -1.25
N ALA A 176 -10.43 7.22 -1.57
CA ALA A 176 -9.70 6.39 -0.59
C ALA A 176 -9.09 7.23 0.55
N VAL A 177 -8.48 8.37 0.21
CA VAL A 177 -7.90 9.28 1.21
C VAL A 177 -8.97 9.90 2.09
N ALA A 178 -10.10 10.32 1.51
CA ALA A 178 -11.24 10.85 2.26
C ALA A 178 -11.81 9.83 3.23
N ALA A 179 -12.04 8.57 2.77
CA ALA A 179 -12.54 7.49 3.60
C ALA A 179 -11.59 7.19 4.77
N SER A 180 -10.28 7.12 4.50
CA SER A 180 -9.26 6.92 5.52
C SER A 180 -9.16 8.09 6.49
N ALA A 181 -9.20 9.34 6.02
CA ALA A 181 -9.21 10.51 6.88
C ALA A 181 -10.42 10.51 7.83
N LEU A 182 -11.61 10.19 7.29
CA LEU A 182 -12.84 10.06 8.09
C LEU A 182 -12.72 8.96 9.15
N LYS A 183 -12.09 7.79 8.82
CA LYS A 183 -11.87 6.71 9.78
C LYS A 183 -11.06 7.18 11.01
N HIS A 184 -10.11 8.08 10.84
CA HIS A 184 -9.33 8.60 11.96
C HIS A 184 -10.14 9.47 12.94
N THR A 185 -11.36 9.89 12.58
CA THR A 185 -12.24 10.74 13.38
C THR A 185 -13.32 9.98 14.15
N ILE A 186 -13.34 8.67 14.05
CA ILE A 186 -14.34 7.79 14.71
C ILE A 186 -13.64 6.70 15.52
N ASN A 187 -14.30 6.24 16.59
CA ASN A 187 -13.86 5.10 17.39
C ASN A 187 -14.13 3.77 16.66
N GLY A 188 -13.28 2.75 16.91
CA GLY A 188 -13.54 1.37 16.51
C GLY A 188 -12.59 0.79 15.53
#